data_c7440196f1c92c848081d6a237639109
#
_entry.id   c7440196f1c92c848081d6a237639109
#
_cell.length_a   1.000
_cell.length_b   1.000
_cell.length_c   1.000
_cell.angle_alpha   90.00
_cell.angle_beta   90.00
_cell.angle_gamma   90.00
#
_symmetry.space_group_name_H-M   'P 1'
#
loop_
_entity.id
_entity.type
_entity.pdbx_description
1 polymer ?
#
loop_
_entity_poly.entity_id
_entity_poly.type
_entity_poly.pdbx_seq_one_letter_code
_entity_poly.pdbx_strand_id
1 'polypeptide(L)'
;MMKINMILSCMLLWLVSACTSQEVVEITVSPEVTNAGYIGNGAEWDPYDEAKAWGASISDKDWETLCKRLDFMKPQYIRCMINSPYRYYDSATGTYDKTRNIASISRLLKYCTERGITVMYGEYNPPVWDMKQDQKWVDMSVDYLNYLVNDLGFSCIKYFVIFNEPDG
;
A
#
# COMPACT_ATOMS: atom_id res chain seq x y z
N MET A 1 52.50 -10.98 48.15
CA MET A 1 52.26 -10.58 46.75
C MET A 1 51.65 -11.66 45.86
N MET A 2 51.72 -12.95 46.16
CA MET A 2 51.20 -14.07 45.32
C MET A 2 49.68 -14.26 45.34
N LYS A 3 48.98 -13.88 46.40
CA LYS A 3 47.49 -14.09 46.53
C LYS A 3 46.64 -13.08 45.71
N ILE A 4 47.14 -11.88 45.42
CA ILE A 4 46.40 -10.87 44.65
C ILE A 4 46.41 -11.21 43.17
N ASN A 5 47.48 -11.77 42.63
CA ASN A 5 47.59 -12.15 41.21
C ASN A 5 46.66 -13.32 40.84
N MET A 6 46.38 -14.22 41.80
CA MET A 6 45.49 -15.36 41.56
C MET A 6 44.01 -14.96 41.50
N ILE A 7 43.59 -13.97 42.28
CA ILE A 7 42.24 -13.44 42.25
C ILE A 7 41.98 -12.67 40.98
N LEU A 8 42.95 -11.87 40.51
CA LEU A 8 42.83 -11.11 39.25
C LEU A 8 42.76 -12.05 38.03
N SER A 9 43.51 -13.18 38.04
CA SER A 9 43.47 -14.16 36.95
C SER A 9 42.15 -14.92 36.90
N CYS A 10 41.50 -15.23 38.05
CA CYS A 10 40.16 -15.83 38.09
C CYS A 10 39.05 -14.85 37.64
N MET A 11 39.16 -13.55 37.96
CA MET A 11 38.20 -12.54 37.48
C MET A 11 38.33 -12.32 35.96
N LEU A 12 39.52 -12.36 35.38
CA LEU A 12 39.67 -12.26 33.92
C LEU A 12 39.09 -13.47 33.17
N LEU A 13 39.16 -14.66 33.74
CA LEU A 13 38.57 -15.88 33.15
C LEU A 13 37.04 -15.87 33.17
N TRP A 14 36.42 -15.20 34.15
CA TRP A 14 34.97 -15.07 34.20
C TRP A 14 34.38 -14.02 33.22
N LEU A 15 35.19 -13.05 32.80
CA LEU A 15 34.79 -12.04 31.83
C LEU A 15 34.80 -12.55 30.38
N VAL A 16 35.47 -13.65 30.10
CA VAL A 16 35.56 -14.22 28.73
C VAL A 16 34.44 -15.24 28.47
N SER A 17 33.71 -15.70 29.51
CA SER A 17 32.62 -16.67 29.35
C SER A 17 31.26 -16.05 28.99
N ALA A 18 31.20 -14.74 28.81
CA ALA A 18 29.98 -14.05 28.38
C ALA A 18 29.90 -13.85 26.85
N CYS A 19 30.58 -14.69 26.08
CA CYS A 19 30.22 -14.86 24.68
C CYS A 19 28.90 -15.60 24.62
N THR A 20 27.79 -14.87 24.59
CA THR A 20 26.49 -15.40 24.21
C THR A 20 26.63 -16.06 22.85
N SER A 21 26.45 -17.37 22.80
CA SER A 21 26.31 -18.08 21.53
C SER A 21 25.18 -17.45 20.79
N GLN A 22 25.46 -16.76 19.70
CA GLN A 22 24.43 -16.25 18.82
C GLN A 22 23.68 -17.46 18.28
N GLU A 23 22.40 -17.58 18.63
CA GLU A 23 21.57 -18.65 18.12
C GLU A 23 21.49 -18.49 16.61
N VAL A 24 22.03 -19.45 15.88
CA VAL A 24 21.99 -19.46 14.41
C VAL A 24 20.62 -20.01 14.02
N VAL A 25 19.77 -19.14 13.48
CA VAL A 25 18.50 -19.56 12.88
C VAL A 25 18.80 -20.06 11.46
N GLU A 26 18.63 -21.36 11.24
CA GLU A 26 18.75 -21.95 9.92
C GLU A 26 17.39 -21.89 9.22
N ILE A 27 17.35 -21.27 8.03
CA ILE A 27 16.15 -21.21 7.19
C ILE A 27 16.39 -22.07 5.96
N THR A 28 15.61 -23.14 5.84
CA THR A 28 15.63 -24.01 4.65
C THR A 28 14.53 -23.62 3.69
N VAL A 29 14.88 -23.31 2.44
CA VAL A 29 13.94 -23.06 1.36
C VAL A 29 13.78 -24.33 0.52
N SER A 30 12.58 -24.88 0.48
CA SER A 30 12.24 -26.02 -0.36
C SER A 30 11.57 -25.56 -1.67
N PRO A 31 11.82 -26.23 -2.82
CA PRO A 31 11.07 -26.01 -4.04
C PRO A 31 9.66 -26.59 -3.99
N GLU A 32 9.30 -27.28 -2.91
CA GLU A 32 7.97 -27.86 -2.74
C GLU A 32 6.91 -26.78 -2.59
N VAL A 33 5.84 -26.88 -3.37
CA VAL A 33 4.70 -25.96 -3.30
C VAL A 33 3.82 -26.36 -2.11
N THR A 34 3.89 -25.60 -1.02
CA THR A 34 3.09 -25.83 0.20
C THR A 34 1.71 -25.19 0.15
N ASN A 35 1.50 -24.21 -0.73
CA ASN A 35 0.20 -23.55 -0.93
C ASN A 35 -0.07 -23.30 -2.42
N ALA A 36 -0.84 -24.19 -3.03
CA ALA A 36 -1.26 -24.07 -4.44
C ALA A 36 -2.27 -22.92 -4.67
N GLY A 37 -2.88 -22.39 -3.62
CA GLY A 37 -3.81 -21.24 -3.68
C GLY A 37 -3.14 -19.87 -3.60
N TYR A 38 -1.81 -19.80 -3.65
CA TYR A 38 -1.10 -18.51 -3.65
C TYR A 38 -1.40 -17.72 -4.92
N ILE A 39 -2.00 -16.53 -4.76
CA ILE A 39 -2.48 -15.70 -5.87
C ILE A 39 -1.44 -14.69 -6.41
N GLY A 40 -0.26 -14.65 -5.82
CA GLY A 40 0.84 -13.79 -6.26
C GLY A 40 1.25 -12.73 -5.25
N ASN A 41 2.25 -11.94 -5.63
CA ASN A 41 2.73 -10.79 -4.85
C ASN A 41 1.96 -9.53 -5.23
N GLY A 42 1.79 -8.65 -4.23
CA GLY A 42 1.14 -7.37 -4.42
C GLY A 42 1.87 -6.22 -3.75
N ALA A 43 1.40 -5.02 -4.02
CA ALA A 43 1.85 -3.79 -3.37
C ALA A 43 0.68 -2.85 -3.16
N GLU A 44 0.83 -1.90 -2.24
CA GLU A 44 -0.03 -0.74 -2.16
C GLU A 44 0.50 0.33 -3.11
N TRP A 45 -0.41 0.91 -3.88
CA TRP A 45 -0.09 1.99 -4.81
C TRP A 45 -1.29 2.93 -4.93
N ASP A 46 -1.14 4.10 -4.33
CA ASP A 46 -2.17 5.11 -4.25
C ASP A 46 -1.92 6.26 -5.23
N PRO A 47 -2.96 6.81 -5.85
CA PRO A 47 -2.82 7.87 -6.84
C PRO A 47 -2.80 9.26 -6.19
N TYR A 48 -1.77 9.58 -5.40
CA TYR A 48 -1.66 10.83 -4.63
C TYR A 48 -0.94 11.98 -5.34
N ASP A 49 -0.50 11.80 -6.54
CA ASP A 49 0.29 12.77 -7.29
C ASP A 49 -0.43 14.11 -7.57
N GLU A 50 -1.74 14.20 -7.36
CA GLU A 50 -2.53 15.45 -7.48
C GLU A 50 -2.72 16.17 -6.14
N ALA A 51 -2.46 15.52 -5.04
CA ALA A 51 -2.62 16.08 -3.70
C ALA A 51 -1.35 16.82 -3.25
N LYS A 52 -1.35 18.15 -3.31
CA LYS A 52 -0.21 18.98 -2.89
C LYS A 52 0.30 18.69 -1.48
N ALA A 53 -0.57 18.21 -0.59
CA ALA A 53 -0.21 17.80 0.76
C ALA A 53 0.76 16.61 0.81
N TRP A 54 0.85 15.81 -0.26
CA TRP A 54 1.68 14.62 -0.37
C TRP A 54 2.96 14.84 -1.18
N GLY A 55 3.20 16.08 -1.61
CA GLY A 55 4.38 16.48 -2.37
C GLY A 55 4.10 16.93 -3.78
N ALA A 56 5.13 16.90 -4.63
CA ALA A 56 5.00 17.27 -6.03
C ALA A 56 4.40 16.11 -6.84
N SER A 57 3.67 16.49 -7.90
CA SER A 57 3.20 15.51 -8.89
C SER A 57 4.37 14.76 -9.52
N ILE A 58 4.17 13.49 -9.78
CA ILE A 58 5.16 12.63 -10.41
C ILE A 58 5.36 13.05 -11.88
N SER A 59 6.62 13.27 -12.30
CA SER A 59 6.93 13.61 -13.68
C SER A 59 6.72 12.40 -14.61
N ASP A 60 6.57 12.65 -15.92
CA ASP A 60 6.46 11.55 -16.90
C ASP A 60 7.69 10.65 -16.89
N LYS A 61 8.89 11.21 -16.70
CA LYS A 61 10.13 10.44 -16.57
C LYS A 61 10.12 9.54 -15.34
N ASP A 62 9.62 10.04 -14.21
CA ASP A 62 9.54 9.24 -12.99
C ASP A 62 8.46 8.18 -13.11
N TRP A 63 7.34 8.49 -13.78
CA TRP A 63 6.32 7.52 -14.13
C TRP A 63 6.87 6.38 -14.98
N GLU A 64 7.61 6.69 -16.05
CA GLU A 64 8.26 5.66 -16.88
C GLU A 64 9.22 4.78 -16.03
N THR A 65 9.98 5.41 -15.13
CA THR A 65 10.88 4.69 -14.24
C THR A 65 10.12 3.78 -13.28
N LEU A 66 9.02 4.27 -12.72
CA LEU A 66 8.13 3.48 -11.87
C LEU A 66 7.55 2.28 -12.63
N CYS A 67 7.02 2.50 -13.83
CA CYS A 67 6.48 1.43 -14.67
C CYS A 67 7.53 0.35 -14.98
N LYS A 68 8.77 0.74 -15.31
CA LYS A 68 9.88 -0.23 -15.54
C LYS A 68 10.17 -1.07 -14.30
N ARG A 69 10.11 -0.47 -13.11
CA ARG A 69 10.31 -1.19 -11.83
C ARG A 69 9.15 -2.15 -11.55
N LEU A 70 7.92 -1.71 -11.77
CA LEU A 70 6.74 -2.55 -11.63
C LEU A 70 6.73 -3.71 -12.64
N ASP A 71 7.13 -3.46 -13.89
CA ASP A 71 7.27 -4.49 -14.92
C ASP A 71 8.34 -5.54 -14.55
N PHE A 72 9.40 -5.13 -13.82
CA PHE A 72 10.39 -6.04 -13.26
C PHE A 72 9.83 -6.85 -12.07
N MET A 73 9.11 -6.20 -11.15
CA MET A 73 8.52 -6.84 -9.97
C MET A 73 7.36 -7.77 -10.31
N LYS A 74 6.64 -7.50 -11.42
CA LYS A 74 5.47 -8.27 -11.89
C LYS A 74 4.43 -8.48 -10.81
N PRO A 75 3.90 -7.42 -10.15
CA PRO A 75 2.85 -7.57 -9.18
C PRO A 75 1.60 -8.17 -9.84
N GLN A 76 0.97 -9.13 -9.20
CA GLN A 76 -0.33 -9.69 -9.63
C GLN A 76 -1.50 -8.93 -9.00
N TYR A 77 -1.22 -8.18 -7.95
CA TYR A 77 -2.22 -7.55 -7.11
C TYR A 77 -1.78 -6.16 -6.65
N ILE A 78 -2.67 -5.18 -6.76
CA ILE A 78 -2.47 -3.83 -6.23
C ILE A 78 -3.63 -3.46 -5.29
N ARG A 79 -3.30 -2.97 -4.10
CA ARG A 79 -4.22 -2.26 -3.24
C ARG A 79 -4.14 -0.78 -3.61
N CYS A 80 -5.25 -0.21 -4.08
CA CYS A 80 -5.35 1.19 -4.49
C CYS A 80 -6.40 1.89 -3.61
N MET A 81 -5.94 2.69 -2.67
CA MET A 81 -6.81 3.44 -1.77
C MET A 81 -6.84 4.92 -2.15
N ILE A 82 -7.99 5.54 -1.99
CA ILE A 82 -8.16 6.95 -2.26
C ILE A 82 -8.64 7.71 -1.02
N ASN A 83 -8.44 9.02 -1.05
CA ASN A 83 -9.11 9.95 -0.15
C ASN A 83 -10.12 10.75 -0.95
N SER A 84 -11.40 10.61 -0.63
CA SER A 84 -12.51 11.29 -1.32
C SER A 84 -12.30 12.80 -1.46
N PRO A 85 -11.80 13.55 -0.42
CA PRO A 85 -11.57 15.00 -0.54
C PRO A 85 -10.51 15.39 -1.58
N TYR A 86 -9.63 14.49 -1.96
CA TYR A 86 -8.61 14.74 -3.01
C TYR A 86 -9.04 14.20 -4.38
N ARG A 87 -10.13 13.44 -4.44
CA ARG A 87 -10.65 12.86 -5.69
C ARG A 87 -11.91 13.56 -6.12
N TYR A 88 -13.03 13.04 -5.76
CA TYR A 88 -14.33 13.40 -6.28
C TYR A 88 -15.10 14.42 -5.44
N TYR A 89 -14.58 14.80 -4.27
CA TYR A 89 -15.28 15.71 -3.36
C TYR A 89 -14.43 16.94 -3.04
N ASP A 90 -15.02 18.11 -3.14
CA ASP A 90 -14.42 19.35 -2.70
C ASP A 90 -15.01 19.75 -1.35
N SER A 91 -14.22 19.58 -0.29
CA SER A 91 -14.65 19.87 1.09
C SER A 91 -14.90 21.37 1.34
N ALA A 92 -14.30 22.27 0.56
CA ALA A 92 -14.49 23.69 0.71
C ALA A 92 -15.86 24.18 0.18
N THR A 93 -16.36 23.52 -0.86
CA THR A 93 -17.61 23.86 -1.51
C THR A 93 -18.73 22.86 -1.25
N GLY A 94 -18.40 21.67 -0.70
CA GLY A 94 -19.34 20.57 -0.53
C GLY A 94 -19.78 19.93 -1.85
N THR A 95 -18.98 20.07 -2.91
CA THR A 95 -19.36 19.65 -4.26
C THR A 95 -18.77 18.28 -4.59
N TYR A 96 -19.62 17.38 -5.11
CA TYR A 96 -19.23 16.11 -5.72
C TYR A 96 -19.01 16.31 -7.22
N ASP A 97 -17.85 15.87 -7.71
CA ASP A 97 -17.51 15.83 -9.14
C ASP A 97 -16.60 14.62 -9.41
N LYS A 98 -17.17 13.59 -10.04
CA LYS A 98 -16.44 12.35 -10.36
C LYS A 98 -15.33 12.52 -11.40
N THR A 99 -15.26 13.65 -12.09
CA THR A 99 -14.20 13.94 -13.05
C THR A 99 -13.01 14.69 -12.43
N ARG A 100 -13.19 15.20 -11.22
CA ARG A 100 -12.17 15.94 -10.50
C ARG A 100 -10.95 15.04 -10.21
N ASN A 101 -9.75 15.53 -10.48
CA ASN A 101 -8.50 14.84 -10.22
C ASN A 101 -8.45 13.38 -10.75
N ILE A 102 -9.11 13.14 -11.89
CA ILE A 102 -9.23 11.79 -12.45
C ILE A 102 -7.94 11.29 -13.11
N ALA A 103 -6.99 12.17 -13.44
CA ALA A 103 -5.84 11.84 -14.27
C ALA A 103 -4.92 10.79 -13.63
N SER A 104 -4.54 10.95 -12.36
CA SER A 104 -3.60 10.06 -11.70
C SER A 104 -4.17 8.65 -11.47
N ILE A 105 -5.42 8.56 -11.00
CA ILE A 105 -6.07 7.25 -10.81
C ILE A 105 -6.30 6.54 -12.15
N SER A 106 -6.69 7.28 -13.20
CA SER A 106 -6.84 6.70 -14.53
C SER A 106 -5.53 6.15 -15.07
N ARG A 107 -4.43 6.87 -14.86
CA ARG A 107 -3.08 6.45 -15.27
C ARG A 107 -2.67 5.15 -14.58
N LEU A 108 -2.93 5.03 -13.27
CA LEU A 108 -2.67 3.83 -12.48
C LEU A 108 -3.54 2.65 -12.94
N LEU A 109 -4.86 2.86 -13.02
CA LEU A 109 -5.79 1.80 -13.40
C LEU A 109 -5.60 1.33 -14.83
N LYS A 110 -5.25 2.24 -15.74
CA LYS A 110 -4.87 1.89 -17.12
C LYS A 110 -3.65 0.96 -17.14
N TYR A 111 -2.59 1.31 -16.40
CA TYR A 111 -1.40 0.47 -16.25
C TYR A 111 -1.77 -0.93 -15.76
N CYS A 112 -2.61 -1.03 -14.72
CA CYS A 112 -3.05 -2.31 -14.17
C CYS A 112 -3.92 -3.10 -15.15
N THR A 113 -4.86 -2.43 -15.85
CA THR A 113 -5.73 -3.07 -16.83
C THR A 113 -4.93 -3.67 -17.99
N GLU A 114 -3.97 -2.92 -18.55
CA GLU A 114 -3.13 -3.36 -19.66
C GLU A 114 -2.23 -4.56 -19.34
N ARG A 115 -1.93 -4.77 -18.05
CA ARG A 115 -1.06 -5.86 -17.56
C ARG A 115 -1.80 -7.01 -16.89
N GLY A 116 -3.12 -6.94 -16.82
CA GLY A 116 -3.94 -7.94 -16.14
C GLY A 116 -3.73 -8.00 -14.62
N ILE A 117 -3.29 -6.90 -14.02
CA ILE A 117 -3.08 -6.79 -12.57
C ILE A 117 -4.44 -6.60 -11.90
N THR A 118 -4.74 -7.41 -10.90
CA THR A 118 -5.96 -7.26 -10.09
C THR A 118 -5.82 -6.09 -9.13
N VAL A 119 -6.85 -5.24 -9.08
CA VAL A 119 -6.90 -4.10 -8.17
C VAL A 119 -7.98 -4.30 -7.11
N MET A 120 -7.59 -4.16 -5.83
CA MET A 120 -8.48 -3.88 -4.72
C MET A 120 -8.56 -2.37 -4.57
N TYR A 121 -9.69 -1.79 -4.96
CA TYR A 121 -9.97 -0.37 -4.82
C TYR A 121 -10.68 -0.10 -3.51
N GLY A 122 -10.41 1.02 -2.88
CA GLY A 122 -11.10 1.41 -1.65
C GLY A 122 -10.90 2.87 -1.25
N GLU A 123 -11.50 3.25 -0.13
CA GLU A 123 -11.43 4.60 0.41
C GLU A 123 -10.89 4.60 1.84
N TYR A 124 -9.99 5.55 2.15
CA TYR A 124 -9.45 5.71 3.50
C TYR A 124 -10.47 6.31 4.46
N ASN A 125 -11.15 7.36 4.01
CA ASN A 125 -11.99 8.18 4.86
C ASN A 125 -13.20 8.71 4.09
N PRO A 126 -14.29 9.06 4.80
CA PRO A 126 -15.35 9.84 4.21
C PRO A 126 -14.86 11.23 3.75
N PRO A 127 -15.57 11.92 2.86
CA PRO A 127 -15.21 13.25 2.36
C PRO A 127 -15.00 14.29 3.46
N VAL A 128 -15.82 14.24 4.48
CA VAL A 128 -15.67 14.92 5.78
C VAL A 128 -16.13 13.95 6.86
N TRP A 129 -15.52 14.01 8.05
CA TRP A 129 -15.76 13.01 9.09
C TRP A 129 -17.24 12.87 9.50
N ASP A 130 -17.99 13.97 9.47
CA ASP A 130 -19.42 13.96 9.81
C ASP A 130 -20.26 13.14 8.82
N MET A 131 -19.75 12.85 7.64
CA MET A 131 -20.43 12.02 6.63
C MET A 131 -20.18 10.53 6.79
N LYS A 132 -19.46 10.09 7.80
CA LYS A 132 -19.08 8.67 7.98
C LYS A 132 -20.26 7.68 8.06
N GLN A 133 -21.46 8.17 8.39
CA GLN A 133 -22.71 7.41 8.44
C GLN A 133 -23.78 7.96 7.48
N ASP A 134 -23.39 8.86 6.56
CA ASP A 134 -24.32 9.50 5.65
C ASP A 134 -24.48 8.66 4.38
N GLN A 135 -25.74 8.38 4.02
CA GLN A 135 -26.07 7.70 2.77
C GLN A 135 -25.50 8.43 1.55
N LYS A 136 -25.39 9.76 1.61
CA LYS A 136 -24.79 10.57 0.55
C LYS A 136 -23.37 10.15 0.22
N TRP A 137 -22.55 9.78 1.22
CA TRP A 137 -21.20 9.28 0.96
C TRP A 137 -21.25 7.93 0.25
N VAL A 138 -22.09 7.01 0.71
CA VAL A 138 -22.27 5.71 0.06
C VAL A 138 -22.67 5.89 -1.41
N ASP A 139 -23.63 6.76 -1.68
CA ASP A 139 -24.10 7.04 -3.05
C ASP A 139 -22.99 7.61 -3.94
N MET A 140 -22.18 8.55 -3.41
CA MET A 140 -21.03 9.10 -4.14
C MET A 140 -19.95 8.03 -4.40
N SER A 141 -19.63 7.19 -3.40
CA SER A 141 -18.64 6.12 -3.56
C SER A 141 -19.09 5.10 -4.61
N VAL A 142 -20.36 4.74 -4.60
CA VAL A 142 -20.93 3.80 -5.59
C VAL A 142 -20.95 4.41 -6.99
N ASP A 143 -21.38 5.69 -7.14
CA ASP A 143 -21.35 6.36 -8.45
C ASP A 143 -19.92 6.52 -8.98
N TYR A 144 -18.96 6.85 -8.10
CA TYR A 144 -17.57 6.97 -8.52
C TYR A 144 -16.97 5.62 -8.93
N LEU A 145 -17.22 4.55 -8.17
CA LEU A 145 -16.81 3.21 -8.55
C LEU A 145 -17.43 2.77 -9.88
N ASN A 146 -18.73 3.04 -10.06
CA ASN A 146 -19.43 2.77 -11.32
C ASN A 146 -18.80 3.54 -12.50
N TYR A 147 -18.46 4.80 -12.30
CA TYR A 147 -17.76 5.62 -13.29
C TYR A 147 -16.40 5.02 -13.68
N LEU A 148 -15.58 4.59 -12.71
CA LEU A 148 -14.28 3.97 -13.00
C LEU A 148 -14.44 2.65 -13.77
N VAL A 149 -15.38 1.80 -13.37
CA VAL A 149 -15.51 0.44 -13.93
C VAL A 149 -16.29 0.45 -15.26
N ASN A 150 -17.42 1.11 -15.31
CA ASN A 150 -18.34 1.00 -16.45
C ASN A 150 -18.16 2.15 -17.47
N ASP A 151 -17.98 3.39 -17.02
CA ASP A 151 -17.84 4.50 -17.95
C ASP A 151 -16.41 4.60 -18.51
N LEU A 152 -15.38 4.40 -17.66
CA LEU A 152 -13.99 4.44 -18.06
C LEU A 152 -13.39 3.07 -18.42
N GLY A 153 -14.09 1.97 -18.12
CA GLY A 153 -13.73 0.63 -18.54
C GLY A 153 -12.54 0.00 -17.80
N PHE A 154 -12.23 0.42 -16.57
CA PHE A 154 -11.12 -0.14 -15.79
C PHE A 154 -11.48 -1.53 -15.23
N SER A 155 -11.36 -2.54 -16.08
CA SER A 155 -11.69 -3.93 -15.74
C SER A 155 -10.77 -4.60 -14.71
N CYS A 156 -9.68 -3.95 -14.34
CA CYS A 156 -8.73 -4.43 -13.32
C CYS A 156 -9.31 -4.39 -11.89
N ILE A 157 -10.27 -3.51 -11.61
CA ILE A 157 -10.92 -3.42 -10.30
C ILE A 157 -11.78 -4.67 -10.08
N LYS A 158 -11.43 -5.52 -9.10
CA LYS A 158 -12.12 -6.76 -8.78
C LYS A 158 -12.67 -6.81 -7.36
N TYR A 159 -12.12 -5.98 -6.48
CA TYR A 159 -12.50 -5.92 -5.08
C TYR A 159 -12.69 -4.47 -4.65
N PHE A 160 -13.64 -4.25 -3.75
CA PHE A 160 -13.93 -2.95 -3.18
C PHE A 160 -13.84 -3.01 -1.65
N VAL A 161 -13.08 -2.07 -1.07
CA VAL A 161 -12.99 -1.83 0.37
C VAL A 161 -13.79 -0.57 0.68
N ILE A 162 -14.91 -0.74 1.36
CA ILE A 162 -15.84 0.36 1.66
C ILE A 162 -15.18 1.37 2.61
N PHE A 163 -14.43 0.88 3.60
CA PHE A 163 -13.84 1.70 4.63
C PHE A 163 -12.55 1.05 5.16
N ASN A 164 -11.50 1.85 5.27
CA ASN A 164 -10.23 1.39 5.83
C ASN A 164 -10.26 1.48 7.36
N GLU A 165 -9.87 0.40 8.04
CA GLU A 165 -9.72 0.37 9.51
C GLU A 165 -10.94 0.92 10.26
N PRO A 166 -12.13 0.28 10.15
CA PRO A 166 -13.38 0.82 10.69
C PRO A 166 -13.43 0.91 12.21
N ASP A 167 -12.51 0.26 12.89
CA ASP A 167 -12.34 0.19 14.34
C ASP A 167 -11.19 1.06 14.88
N GLY A 168 -10.56 1.85 13.98
CA GLY A 168 -9.45 2.76 14.28
C GLY A 168 -9.87 4.10 14.87
#